data_f4c96a24a450baf9a66ffe6c94bac7e7
#
_entry.id   f4c96a24a450baf9a66ffe6c94bac7e7
#
_cell.length_a   1.000
_cell.length_b   1.000
_cell.length_c   1.000
_cell.angle_alpha   90.00
_cell.angle_beta   90.00
_cell.angle_gamma   90.00
#
_symmetry.space_group_name_H-M   'P 1'
#
loop_
_entity.id
_entity.type
_entity.pdbx_description
1 polymer ?
#
loop_
_entity_poly.entity_id
_entity_poly.type
_entity_poly.pdbx_seq_one_letter_code
_entity_poly.pdbx_strand_id
1 'polypeptide(L)'
;STYWGLEPPEVVTAWLGLTDSTTENGCVRVVAGSHLWGQVAHHDTFGEDNLLSRGQEVMVEVDESEGVDLRLAAGEASLHHVLVVHGSRPNVSSGRRIGIAFRYLGTHVRQTVGVRESAMLVRGVDEYGHFDLEPRPQSDFDEAALAAHADATERFERFGETPL
;
A
#
# COMPACT_ATOMS: atom_id res chain seq x y z
N SER A 1 6.40 2.68 -4.98
CA SER A 1 6.24 3.89 -4.16
C SER A 1 6.60 5.18 -4.88
N THR A 2 7.33 5.13 -6.01
CA THR A 2 7.67 6.34 -6.80
C THR A 2 6.41 7.11 -7.17
N TYR A 3 5.37 6.42 -7.60
CA TYR A 3 4.13 7.05 -8.04
C TYR A 3 3.34 7.74 -6.92
N TRP A 4 3.56 7.38 -5.65
CA TRP A 4 2.90 8.10 -4.55
C TRP A 4 3.56 9.44 -4.24
N GLY A 5 4.82 9.63 -4.67
CA GLY A 5 5.56 10.87 -4.46
C GLY A 5 5.63 11.31 -2.99
N LEU A 6 5.76 10.36 -2.06
CA LEU A 6 5.84 10.65 -0.63
C LEU A 6 7.28 10.91 -0.21
N GLU A 7 7.54 12.03 0.46
CA GLU A 7 8.86 12.45 0.89
C GLU A 7 8.84 12.97 2.34
N PRO A 8 9.73 12.48 3.23
CA PRO A 8 10.57 11.30 3.05
C PRO A 8 9.73 10.02 2.84
N PRO A 9 10.26 8.95 2.25
CA PRO A 9 9.50 7.72 2.00
C PRO A 9 9.34 6.88 3.29
N GLU A 10 8.90 7.52 4.35
CA GLU A 10 8.73 6.96 5.69
C GLU A 10 7.29 6.50 5.90
N VAL A 11 6.92 5.45 5.19
CA VAL A 11 5.59 4.84 5.26
C VAL A 11 5.71 3.39 5.70
N VAL A 12 4.86 3.00 6.64
CA VAL A 12 4.70 1.61 7.08
C VAL A 12 3.37 1.07 6.60
N THR A 13 3.39 -0.03 5.88
CA THR A 13 2.19 -0.79 5.55
C THR A 13 1.93 -1.82 6.63
N ALA A 14 0.73 -1.79 7.21
CA ALA A 14 0.19 -2.88 8.01
C ALA A 14 -0.75 -3.70 7.11
N TRP A 15 -0.35 -4.92 6.77
CA TRP A 15 -1.17 -5.82 5.97
C TRP A 15 -1.85 -6.84 6.90
N LEU A 16 -3.17 -6.71 7.06
CA LEU A 16 -4.01 -7.58 7.89
C LEU A 16 -4.64 -8.68 7.05
N GLY A 17 -4.41 -9.94 7.39
CA GLY A 17 -5.08 -11.09 6.79
C GLY A 17 -6.51 -11.23 7.32
N LEU A 18 -7.51 -11.12 6.44
CA LEU A 18 -8.91 -11.45 6.77
C LEU A 18 -9.19 -12.94 6.60
N THR A 19 -8.38 -13.61 5.79
CA THR A 19 -8.32 -15.07 5.64
C THR A 19 -6.89 -15.51 5.89
N ASP A 20 -6.67 -16.79 6.09
CA ASP A 20 -5.31 -17.33 6.14
C ASP A 20 -4.55 -16.96 4.86
N SER A 21 -3.30 -16.54 5.04
CA SER A 21 -2.38 -16.19 3.96
C SER A 21 -1.22 -17.18 3.97
N THR A 22 -1.20 -18.08 3.01
CA THR A 22 -0.28 -19.22 2.93
C THR A 22 0.52 -19.18 1.64
N THR A 23 1.54 -20.02 1.53
CA THR A 23 2.31 -20.17 0.30
C THR A 23 1.46 -20.68 -0.87
N GLU A 24 0.43 -21.49 -0.61
CA GLU A 24 -0.45 -22.04 -1.64
C GLU A 24 -1.41 -20.99 -2.22
N ASN A 25 -1.89 -20.06 -1.38
CA ASN A 25 -2.79 -18.99 -1.83
C ASN A 25 -2.08 -17.67 -2.13
N GLY A 26 -0.75 -17.72 -2.28
CA GLY A 26 0.04 -16.57 -2.71
C GLY A 26 0.24 -15.53 -1.60
N CYS A 27 0.70 -15.92 -0.42
CA CYS A 27 1.05 -14.96 0.63
C CYS A 27 2.09 -13.94 0.14
N VAL A 28 2.12 -12.79 0.79
CA VAL A 28 3.13 -11.78 0.49
C VAL A 28 4.52 -12.33 0.79
N ARG A 29 5.46 -12.12 -0.14
CA ARG A 29 6.89 -12.38 0.03
C ARG A 29 7.64 -11.06 0.05
N VAL A 30 8.68 -10.99 0.84
CA VAL A 30 9.55 -9.81 0.96
C VAL A 30 11.01 -10.21 0.82
N VAL A 31 11.83 -9.29 0.33
CA VAL A 31 13.28 -9.40 0.40
C VAL A 31 13.75 -8.66 1.64
N ALA A 32 14.21 -9.40 2.64
CA ALA A 32 14.63 -8.83 3.90
C ALA A 32 15.77 -7.83 3.72
N GLY A 33 15.64 -6.62 4.31
CA GLY A 33 16.65 -5.56 4.20
C GLY A 33 16.60 -4.73 2.92
N SER A 34 15.80 -5.10 1.91
CA SER A 34 15.73 -4.38 0.64
C SER A 34 15.24 -2.94 0.74
N HIS A 35 14.56 -2.55 1.83
CA HIS A 35 14.20 -1.16 2.09
C HIS A 35 15.43 -0.23 2.21
N LEU A 36 16.62 -0.79 2.49
CA LEU A 36 17.88 -0.06 2.55
C LEU A 36 18.49 0.22 1.16
N TRP A 37 17.96 -0.40 0.11
CA TRP A 37 18.40 -0.14 -1.26
C TRP A 37 17.91 1.22 -1.79
N GLY A 38 17.07 1.89 -1.04
CA GLY A 38 16.41 3.12 -1.47
C GLY A 38 15.29 2.86 -2.48
N GLN A 39 14.93 3.88 -3.23
CA GLN A 39 13.90 3.79 -4.27
C GLN A 39 14.46 3.06 -5.48
N VAL A 40 14.00 1.84 -5.73
CA VAL A 40 14.35 1.07 -6.94
C VAL A 40 13.48 1.49 -8.12
N ALA A 41 14.02 1.36 -9.34
CA ALA A 41 13.27 1.62 -10.56
C ALA A 41 12.11 0.62 -10.73
N HIS A 42 10.99 1.11 -11.26
CA HIS A 42 9.80 0.31 -11.54
C HIS A 42 9.45 0.43 -13.02
N HIS A 43 8.81 -0.60 -13.55
CA HIS A 43 8.20 -0.63 -14.85
C HIS A 43 6.71 -0.95 -14.72
N ASP A 44 5.86 -0.16 -15.40
CA ASP A 44 4.42 -0.39 -15.43
C ASP A 44 4.11 -1.36 -16.59
N THR A 45 3.51 -2.50 -16.28
CA THR A 45 3.22 -3.54 -17.28
C THR A 45 1.84 -3.41 -17.90
N PHE A 46 0.86 -2.83 -17.19
CA PHE A 46 -0.55 -2.70 -17.60
C PHE A 46 -1.17 -4.00 -18.14
N GLY A 47 -0.70 -5.15 -17.65
CA GLY A 47 -1.18 -6.46 -18.08
C GLY A 47 -2.65 -6.68 -17.70
N GLU A 48 -3.41 -7.36 -18.57
CA GLU A 48 -4.84 -7.66 -18.36
C GLU A 48 -5.11 -8.51 -17.11
N ASP A 49 -4.12 -9.32 -16.70
CA ASP A 49 -4.21 -10.18 -15.51
C ASP A 49 -3.76 -9.49 -14.21
N ASN A 50 -3.45 -8.19 -14.26
CA ASN A 50 -3.04 -7.45 -13.08
C ASN A 50 -4.20 -7.19 -12.13
N LEU A 51 -4.02 -7.58 -10.87
CA LEU A 51 -4.96 -7.26 -9.80
C LEU A 51 -4.90 -5.77 -9.42
N LEU A 52 -3.77 -5.11 -9.65
CA LEU A 52 -3.54 -3.69 -9.38
C LEU A 52 -3.46 -2.91 -10.70
N SER A 53 -3.99 -1.70 -10.70
CA SER A 53 -4.24 -0.88 -11.89
C SER A 53 -3.06 -0.72 -12.85
N ARG A 54 -1.82 -0.66 -12.38
CA ARG A 54 -0.62 -0.43 -13.21
C ARG A 54 0.24 -1.67 -13.43
N GLY A 55 0.11 -2.70 -12.58
CA GLY A 55 0.97 -3.89 -12.65
C GLY A 55 2.45 -3.57 -12.55
N GLN A 56 2.84 -2.90 -11.49
CA GLN A 56 4.22 -2.45 -11.31
C GLN A 56 5.17 -3.59 -10.99
N GLU A 57 6.25 -3.66 -11.75
CA GLU A 57 7.35 -4.59 -11.51
C GLU A 57 8.63 -3.82 -11.16
N VAL A 58 9.38 -4.34 -10.19
CA VAL A 58 10.69 -3.75 -9.85
C VAL A 58 11.72 -4.13 -10.92
N MET A 59 12.53 -3.15 -11.35
CA MET A 59 13.58 -3.31 -12.37
C MET A 59 14.92 -3.77 -11.77
N VAL A 60 14.85 -4.55 -10.69
CA VAL A 60 16.02 -5.14 -10.04
C VAL A 60 15.93 -6.65 -10.09
N GLU A 61 17.05 -7.30 -10.35
CA GLU A 61 17.15 -8.75 -10.27
C GLU A 61 17.05 -9.16 -8.80
N VAL A 62 16.06 -9.98 -8.49
CA VAL A 62 15.81 -10.49 -7.14
C VAL A 62 16.09 -11.99 -7.15
N ASP A 63 16.99 -12.44 -6.28
CA ASP A 63 17.11 -13.86 -6.02
C ASP A 63 15.88 -14.34 -5.26
N GLU A 64 15.05 -15.11 -5.94
CA GLU A 64 13.83 -15.64 -5.33
C GLU A 64 14.11 -16.54 -4.11
N SER A 65 15.29 -17.10 -3.98
CA SER A 65 15.67 -17.92 -2.82
C SER A 65 15.82 -17.08 -1.54
N GLU A 66 16.09 -15.77 -1.66
CA GLU A 66 16.20 -14.83 -0.55
C GLU A 66 14.83 -14.30 -0.07
N GLY A 67 13.77 -14.58 -0.81
CA GLY A 67 12.42 -14.14 -0.50
C GLY A 67 11.86 -14.85 0.74
N VAL A 68 11.38 -14.08 1.71
CA VAL A 68 10.73 -14.56 2.94
C VAL A 68 9.21 -14.52 2.77
N ASP A 69 8.57 -15.66 2.93
CA ASP A 69 7.11 -15.78 2.86
C ASP A 69 6.46 -15.29 4.18
N LEU A 70 5.66 -14.24 4.09
CA LEU A 70 4.87 -13.69 5.21
C LEU A 70 3.56 -14.49 5.37
N ARG A 71 3.67 -15.69 5.95
CA ARG A 71 2.48 -16.50 6.25
C ARG A 71 1.79 -15.96 7.48
N LEU A 72 0.47 -15.75 7.39
CA LEU A 72 -0.36 -15.19 8.44
C LEU A 72 -1.64 -16.02 8.58
N ALA A 73 -2.04 -16.28 9.80
CA ALA A 73 -3.41 -16.72 10.08
C ALA A 73 -4.39 -15.55 9.94
N ALA A 74 -5.68 -15.86 9.77
CA ALA A 74 -6.72 -14.84 9.78
C ALA A 74 -6.67 -14.03 11.08
N GLY A 75 -6.67 -12.70 10.98
CA GLY A 75 -6.53 -11.77 12.11
C GLY A 75 -5.09 -11.40 12.46
N GLU A 76 -4.08 -12.06 11.90
CA GLU A 76 -2.69 -11.62 12.02
C GLU A 76 -2.33 -10.56 11.00
N ALA A 77 -1.33 -9.76 11.31
CA ALA A 77 -0.85 -8.69 10.44
C ALA A 77 0.68 -8.69 10.30
N SER A 78 1.18 -8.27 9.15
CA SER A 78 2.57 -7.95 8.93
C SER A 78 2.77 -6.44 8.85
N LEU A 79 3.93 -5.97 9.29
CA LEU A 79 4.37 -4.59 9.14
C LEU A 79 5.58 -4.54 8.23
N HIS A 80 5.54 -3.71 7.20
CA HIS A 80 6.67 -3.57 6.31
C HIS A 80 6.81 -2.13 5.79
N HIS A 81 8.04 -1.73 5.56
CA HIS A 81 8.39 -0.42 5.03
C HIS A 81 7.97 -0.29 3.56
N VAL A 82 7.58 0.90 3.11
CA VAL A 82 7.13 1.16 1.73
C VAL A 82 8.17 0.79 0.67
N LEU A 83 9.45 0.91 0.99
CA LEU A 83 10.56 0.60 0.09
C LEU A 83 10.97 -0.89 0.10
N VAL A 84 10.35 -1.74 0.92
CA VAL A 84 10.69 -3.17 0.88
C VAL A 84 10.24 -3.78 -0.44
N VAL A 85 11.14 -4.47 -1.12
CA VAL A 85 10.80 -5.23 -2.32
C VAL A 85 9.93 -6.40 -1.91
N HIS A 86 8.76 -6.48 -2.51
CA HIS A 86 7.76 -7.49 -2.18
C HIS A 86 6.95 -7.90 -3.41
N GLY A 87 6.34 -9.05 -3.32
CA GLY A 87 5.47 -9.58 -4.34
C GLY A 87 4.62 -10.72 -3.81
N SER A 88 3.92 -11.42 -4.68
CA SER A 88 3.16 -12.63 -4.36
C SER A 88 3.27 -13.60 -5.51
N ARG A 89 3.34 -14.88 -5.20
CA ARG A 89 3.16 -15.94 -6.19
C ARG A 89 1.68 -16.07 -6.55
N PRO A 90 1.35 -16.69 -7.70
CA PRO A 90 -0.03 -16.99 -8.04
C PRO A 90 -0.71 -17.81 -6.95
N ASN A 91 -2.00 -17.55 -6.74
CA ASN A 91 -2.83 -18.38 -5.88
C ASN A 91 -3.18 -19.67 -6.64
N VAL A 92 -2.67 -20.80 -6.18
CA VAL A 92 -2.95 -22.13 -6.75
C VAL A 92 -3.92 -22.94 -5.90
N SER A 93 -4.44 -22.35 -4.81
CA SER A 93 -5.47 -22.95 -3.97
C SER A 93 -6.87 -22.72 -4.55
N SER A 94 -7.87 -23.42 -4.02
CA SER A 94 -9.28 -23.21 -4.37
C SER A 94 -9.93 -22.04 -3.62
N GLY A 95 -9.24 -21.44 -2.63
CA GLY A 95 -9.76 -20.40 -1.76
C GLY A 95 -9.28 -19.00 -2.16
N ARG A 96 -9.95 -17.97 -1.63
CA ARG A 96 -9.52 -16.58 -1.75
C ARG A 96 -8.55 -16.22 -0.64
N ARG A 97 -7.52 -15.44 -0.97
CA ARG A 97 -6.72 -14.71 0.00
C ARG A 97 -7.23 -13.28 0.07
N ILE A 98 -7.79 -12.91 1.21
CA ILE A 98 -8.36 -11.58 1.43
C ILE A 98 -7.57 -10.90 2.53
N GLY A 99 -7.15 -9.66 2.29
CA GLY A 99 -6.45 -8.84 3.27
C GLY A 99 -6.71 -7.36 3.04
N ILE A 100 -6.44 -6.57 4.09
CA ILE A 100 -6.52 -5.11 4.04
C ILE A 100 -5.13 -4.55 4.29
N ALA A 101 -4.72 -3.58 3.47
CA ALA A 101 -3.47 -2.87 3.64
C ALA A 101 -3.74 -1.44 4.15
N PHE A 102 -3.33 -1.16 5.38
CA PHE A 102 -3.33 0.18 5.97
C PHE A 102 -1.95 0.80 5.79
N ARG A 103 -1.89 2.05 5.36
CA ARG A 103 -0.64 2.81 5.24
C ARG A 103 -0.56 3.86 6.31
N TYR A 104 0.48 3.78 7.12
CA TYR A 104 0.76 4.73 8.18
C TYR A 104 1.99 5.54 7.82
N LEU A 105 1.91 6.85 8.01
CA LEU A 105 3.00 7.79 7.79
C LEU A 105 3.06 8.82 8.92
N GLY A 106 4.24 9.40 9.12
CA GLY A 106 4.39 10.52 10.03
C GLY A 106 3.79 11.80 9.43
N THR A 107 3.28 12.70 10.25
CA THR A 107 2.67 13.96 9.78
C THR A 107 3.64 14.88 9.03
N HIS A 108 4.96 14.68 9.20
CA HIS A 108 6.02 15.39 8.48
C HIS A 108 6.21 14.91 7.02
N VAL A 109 5.69 13.73 6.68
CA VAL A 109 5.73 13.21 5.30
C VAL A 109 4.79 14.06 4.43
N ARG A 110 5.26 14.46 3.27
CA ARG A 110 4.48 15.25 2.30
C ARG A 110 4.36 14.53 0.97
N GLN A 111 3.32 14.85 0.24
CA GLN A 111 3.19 14.44 -1.15
C GLN A 111 3.84 15.49 -2.07
N THR A 112 4.64 15.03 -3.02
CA THR A 112 5.42 15.89 -3.94
C THR A 112 4.90 15.85 -5.38
N VAL A 113 3.96 14.96 -5.67
CA VAL A 113 3.36 14.76 -7.01
C VAL A 113 1.85 14.62 -6.91
N GLY A 114 1.14 14.92 -8.00
CA GLY A 114 -0.30 14.80 -8.09
C GLY A 114 -1.08 15.90 -7.38
N VAL A 115 -2.33 15.58 -7.03
CA VAL A 115 -3.21 16.46 -6.25
C VAL A 115 -2.99 16.22 -4.75
N ARG A 116 -3.33 17.22 -3.95
CA ARG A 116 -3.29 17.06 -2.48
C ARG A 116 -4.25 15.96 -2.05
N GLU A 117 -3.70 14.95 -1.37
CA GLU A 117 -4.45 13.82 -0.87
C GLU A 117 -5.03 14.08 0.53
N SER A 118 -5.91 13.20 0.96
CA SER A 118 -6.47 13.20 2.30
C SER A 118 -5.86 12.10 3.18
N ALA A 119 -5.94 12.28 4.48
CA ALA A 119 -5.50 11.29 5.45
C ALA A 119 -6.27 11.41 6.77
N MET A 120 -6.44 10.30 7.47
CA MET A 120 -7.00 10.30 8.81
C MET A 120 -5.91 10.45 9.86
N LEU A 121 -6.01 11.45 10.72
CA LEU A 121 -5.12 11.56 11.88
C LEU A 121 -5.51 10.54 12.94
N VAL A 122 -4.77 9.43 12.99
CA VAL A 122 -5.07 8.31 13.90
C VAL A 122 -4.48 8.50 15.29
N ARG A 123 -3.35 9.25 15.41
CA ARG A 123 -2.68 9.53 16.69
C ARG A 123 -1.80 10.79 16.60
N GLY A 124 -1.65 11.47 17.73
CA GLY A 124 -0.76 12.62 17.85
C GLY A 124 -1.39 13.92 17.37
N VAL A 125 -0.54 14.84 16.94
CA VAL A 125 -0.90 16.15 16.42
C VAL A 125 -0.26 16.33 15.06
N ASP A 126 -1.00 16.87 14.11
CA ASP A 126 -0.46 17.30 12.83
C ASP A 126 -0.06 18.77 12.89
N GLU A 127 1.25 19.02 12.91
CA GLU A 127 1.84 20.37 12.91
C GLU A 127 2.19 20.87 11.50
N TYR A 128 2.06 20.01 10.48
CA TYR A 128 2.53 20.28 9.12
C TYR A 128 1.39 20.59 8.14
N GLY A 129 0.23 19.97 8.32
CA GLY A 129 -0.93 20.15 7.45
C GLY A 129 -0.70 19.77 6.00
N HIS A 130 0.06 18.70 5.76
CA HIS A 130 0.39 18.25 4.40
C HIS A 130 -0.76 17.54 3.69
N PHE A 131 -1.71 17.00 4.44
CA PHE A 131 -2.88 16.27 3.94
C PHE A 131 -4.17 16.96 4.40
N ASP A 132 -5.25 16.77 3.64
CA ASP A 132 -6.58 17.15 4.09
C ASP A 132 -7.06 16.11 5.11
N LEU A 133 -7.54 16.57 6.29
CA LEU A 133 -7.91 15.65 7.35
C LEU A 133 -9.29 15.04 7.08
N GLU A 134 -9.36 13.72 7.07
CA GLU A 134 -10.60 12.98 7.00
C GLU A 134 -11.32 12.93 8.35
N PRO A 135 -12.67 13.03 8.37
CA PRO A 135 -13.45 12.87 9.59
C PRO A 135 -13.36 11.41 10.10
N ARG A 136 -13.40 11.26 11.43
CA ARG A 136 -13.59 9.93 12.02
C ARG A 136 -15.05 9.51 11.88
N PRO A 137 -15.34 8.30 11.36
CA PRO A 137 -16.69 7.77 11.34
C PRO A 137 -17.30 7.72 12.75
N GLN A 138 -18.54 8.13 12.89
CA GLN A 138 -19.30 8.07 14.15
C GLN A 138 -20.16 6.80 14.24
N SER A 139 -20.42 6.16 13.11
CA SER A 139 -21.19 4.93 12.97
C SER A 139 -20.80 4.21 11.68
N ASP A 140 -21.31 3.00 11.50
CA ASP A 140 -21.22 2.32 10.21
C ASP A 140 -21.95 3.13 9.14
N PHE A 141 -21.30 3.30 7.98
CA PHE A 141 -21.82 4.08 6.84
C PHE A 141 -22.19 5.55 7.18
N ASP A 142 -21.43 6.17 8.10
CA ASP A 142 -21.52 7.59 8.41
C ASP A 142 -21.44 8.45 7.13
N GLU A 143 -22.38 9.39 6.96
CA GLU A 143 -22.50 10.18 5.73
C GLU A 143 -21.23 11.01 5.45
N ALA A 144 -20.62 11.59 6.48
CA ALA A 144 -19.40 12.39 6.33
C ALA A 144 -18.21 11.51 5.93
N ALA A 145 -18.13 10.31 6.49
CA ALA A 145 -17.09 9.35 6.15
C ALA A 145 -17.27 8.80 4.72
N LEU A 146 -18.51 8.54 4.29
CA LEU A 146 -18.81 8.13 2.92
C LEU A 146 -18.45 9.24 1.92
N ALA A 147 -18.75 10.49 2.24
CA ALA A 147 -18.39 11.64 1.40
C ALA A 147 -16.86 11.80 1.31
N ALA A 148 -16.14 11.67 2.43
CA ALA A 148 -14.68 11.72 2.43
C ALA A 148 -14.06 10.56 1.62
N HIS A 149 -14.62 9.36 1.71
CA HIS A 149 -14.19 8.21 0.91
C HIS A 149 -14.42 8.45 -0.60
N ALA A 150 -15.55 9.02 -0.98
CA ALA A 150 -15.85 9.34 -2.38
C ALA A 150 -14.85 10.39 -2.93
N ASP A 151 -14.58 11.45 -2.17
CA ASP A 151 -13.60 12.48 -2.53
C ASP A 151 -12.18 11.89 -2.64
N ALA A 152 -11.74 11.07 -1.69
CA ALA A 152 -10.44 10.41 -1.72
C ALA A 152 -10.32 9.47 -2.94
N THR A 153 -11.38 8.76 -3.29
CA THR A 153 -11.43 7.89 -4.47
C THR A 153 -11.28 8.70 -5.75
N GLU A 154 -12.02 9.81 -5.89
CA GLU A 154 -11.93 10.69 -7.06
C GLU A 154 -10.51 11.29 -7.21
N ARG A 155 -9.88 11.73 -6.11
CA ARG A 155 -8.49 12.21 -6.10
C ARG A 155 -7.51 11.13 -6.58
N PHE A 156 -7.67 9.91 -6.08
CA PHE A 156 -6.83 8.77 -6.47
C PHE A 156 -6.99 8.40 -7.95
N GLU A 157 -8.20 8.41 -8.49
CA GLU A 157 -8.46 8.16 -9.92
C GLU A 157 -7.80 9.22 -10.79
N ARG A 158 -7.94 10.50 -10.47
CA ARG A 158 -7.27 11.60 -11.17
C ARG A 158 -5.75 11.49 -11.13
N PHE A 159 -5.21 11.01 -10.00
CA PHE A 159 -3.77 10.77 -9.88
C PHE A 159 -3.30 9.65 -10.80
N GLY A 160 -4.08 8.58 -10.95
CA GLY A 160 -3.78 7.45 -11.85
C GLY A 160 -3.72 7.85 -13.34
N GLU A 161 -4.40 8.92 -13.73
CA GLU A 161 -4.43 9.46 -15.10
C GLU A 161 -3.25 10.40 -15.41
N THR A 162 -2.52 10.87 -14.39
CA THR A 162 -1.40 11.80 -14.58
C THR A 162 -0.13 11.02 -14.95
N PRO A 163 0.49 11.24 -16.14
CA PRO A 163 1.80 10.67 -16.46
C PRO A 163 2.86 11.16 -15.45
N LEU A 164 3.73 10.26 -14.99
CA LEU A 164 4.89 10.57 -14.16
C LEU A 164 6.02 11.21 -14.96
#